data_9f822d0d75192d510258386593ee6598
#
_entry.id   9f822d0d75192d510258386593ee6598
#
_cell.length_a   1.000
_cell.length_b   1.000
_cell.length_c   1.000
_cell.angle_alpha   90.00
_cell.angle_beta   90.00
_cell.angle_gamma   90.00
#
_symmetry.space_group_name_H-M   'P 1'
#
loop_
_entity.id
_entity.type
_entity.pdbx_description
1 polymer ?
#
loop_
_entity_poly.entity_id
_entity_poly.type
_entity_poly.pdbx_seq_one_letter_code
_entity_poly.pdbx_strand_id
1 'polypeptide(L)'
;SEMCIRDSQIDIQLVPGEEKEFVFVLGYCENPADDKWEAPGIINKTPAKALIERFNTMDKAMAAFAKLNDYWENLLARFAVSSENEHIDRMANIWNQYQCMVTFNMSRSASYYESGTGRGMGFRDSCQDLLGFVHLIPERARERIIDIASTQFPDGSAYHQYQPLTKQGNLDVGSGFNDDPLWLIAAVAAYIKETGDYGILEEQVPFDCKKGSAVPLFEHLDKSFHYTVTHLGPHKLPLIGRADWNDCLNLNCFSSEPGESFQTTGPSEGPVAESVFIAAMFVKYGNAYAKLCRLTGNTSEAT
;
A
#
# COMPACT_ATOMS: atom_id res chain seq x y z
N SER A 1 17.03 9.97 35.77
CA SER A 1 16.07 9.31 34.87
C SER A 1 16.41 7.83 34.85
N GLU A 2 15.63 7.04 35.55
CA GLU A 2 15.75 5.59 35.48
C GLU A 2 15.23 5.13 34.13
N MET A 3 16.13 4.78 33.24
CA MET A 3 15.78 3.92 32.12
C MET A 3 15.50 2.53 32.69
N CYS A 4 14.22 2.16 32.78
CA CYS A 4 13.82 0.81 33.18
C CYS A 4 14.16 -0.16 32.05
N ILE A 5 15.40 -0.58 32.02
CA ILE A 5 15.83 -1.69 31.18
C ILE A 5 15.51 -2.96 31.96
N ARG A 6 14.68 -3.83 31.39
CA ARG A 6 14.49 -5.17 31.91
C ARG A 6 15.67 -6.01 31.44
N ASP A 7 16.52 -6.40 32.34
CA ASP A 7 17.53 -7.41 32.14
C ASP A 7 17.10 -8.74 32.78
N SER A 8 17.71 -9.80 32.32
CA SER A 8 17.56 -11.15 32.88
C SER A 8 18.94 -11.79 32.93
N GLN A 9 19.33 -12.22 34.12
CA GLN A 9 20.57 -12.93 34.35
C GLN A 9 20.25 -14.41 34.64
N ILE A 10 20.98 -15.31 34.00
CA ILE A 10 20.92 -16.75 34.23
C ILE A 10 22.33 -17.22 34.53
N ASP A 11 22.54 -17.72 35.76
CA ASP A 11 23.80 -18.32 36.15
C ASP A 11 23.86 -19.77 35.65
N ILE A 12 24.87 -20.10 34.86
CA ILE A 12 25.06 -21.43 34.26
C ILE A 12 26.40 -22.00 34.66
N GLN A 13 26.40 -23.29 34.98
CA GLN A 13 27.60 -24.07 35.14
C GLN A 13 27.57 -25.16 34.07
N LEU A 14 28.66 -25.29 33.31
CA LEU A 14 28.84 -26.29 32.27
C LEU A 14 30.07 -27.16 32.62
N VAL A 15 29.93 -28.44 32.45
CA VAL A 15 31.08 -29.36 32.46
C VAL A 15 31.60 -29.53 31.01
N PRO A 16 32.85 -30.00 30.82
CA PRO A 16 33.40 -30.22 29.49
C PRO A 16 32.49 -31.10 28.61
N GLY A 17 32.05 -30.55 27.43
CA GLY A 17 31.17 -31.26 26.50
C GLY A 17 29.67 -31.07 26.80
N GLU A 18 29.29 -30.38 27.86
CA GLU A 18 27.88 -30.04 28.13
C GLU A 18 27.44 -28.81 27.34
N GLU A 19 26.24 -28.91 26.78
CA GLU A 19 25.56 -27.83 26.09
C GLU A 19 24.22 -27.50 26.78
N LYS A 20 23.86 -26.22 26.88
CA LYS A 20 22.55 -25.80 27.38
C LYS A 20 21.95 -24.78 26.42
N GLU A 21 20.70 -24.99 26.09
CA GLU A 21 19.93 -24.11 25.20
C GLU A 21 18.91 -23.32 26.01
N PHE A 22 18.72 -22.05 25.60
CA PHE A 22 17.76 -21.15 26.23
C PHE A 22 16.92 -20.48 25.17
N VAL A 23 15.61 -20.33 25.43
CA VAL A 23 14.70 -19.57 24.58
C VAL A 23 14.26 -18.33 25.33
N PHE A 24 14.50 -17.16 24.73
CA PHE A 24 14.02 -15.87 25.22
C PHE A 24 12.90 -15.39 24.32
N VAL A 25 11.72 -15.09 24.88
CA VAL A 25 10.58 -14.58 24.15
C VAL A 25 10.34 -13.13 24.56
N LEU A 26 10.47 -12.22 23.59
CA LEU A 26 10.09 -10.81 23.71
C LEU A 26 8.99 -10.52 22.69
N GLY A 27 7.89 -9.93 23.13
CA GLY A 27 6.78 -9.63 22.23
C GLY A 27 5.88 -8.53 22.76
N TYR A 28 4.99 -8.09 21.88
CA TYR A 28 3.91 -7.18 22.19
C TYR A 28 2.57 -7.88 21.97
N CYS A 29 1.65 -7.68 22.90
CA CYS A 29 0.29 -8.19 22.80
C CYS A 29 -0.69 -7.11 23.28
N GLU A 30 -1.59 -6.73 22.39
CA GLU A 30 -2.64 -5.76 22.69
C GLU A 30 -3.94 -6.50 23.00
N ASN A 31 -4.57 -6.12 24.11
CA ASN A 31 -5.89 -6.64 24.46
C ASN A 31 -6.98 -5.70 23.89
N PRO A 32 -8.11 -6.26 23.40
CA PRO A 32 -9.30 -5.46 23.12
C PRO A 32 -9.71 -4.64 24.34
N ALA A 33 -10.28 -3.46 24.09
CA ALA A 33 -10.63 -2.52 25.18
C ALA A 33 -11.61 -3.10 26.20
N ASP A 34 -12.52 -3.94 25.75
CA ASP A 34 -13.55 -4.63 26.53
C ASP A 34 -13.03 -5.87 27.27
N ASP A 35 -11.87 -6.41 26.88
CA ASP A 35 -11.20 -7.57 27.50
C ASP A 35 -9.83 -7.24 28.10
N LYS A 36 -9.59 -5.96 28.37
CA LYS A 36 -8.30 -5.48 28.84
C LYS A 36 -7.99 -5.91 30.28
N TRP A 37 -9.00 -6.06 31.12
CA TRP A 37 -8.87 -6.25 32.56
C TRP A 37 -9.52 -7.56 33.01
N GLU A 38 -8.78 -8.38 33.76
CA GLU A 38 -9.32 -9.54 34.50
C GLU A 38 -10.03 -9.08 35.80
N ALA A 39 -9.53 -8.02 36.42
CA ALA A 39 -10.08 -7.35 37.60
C ALA A 39 -9.61 -5.90 37.63
N PRO A 40 -10.18 -5.02 38.48
CA PRO A 40 -9.74 -3.63 38.61
C PRO A 40 -8.23 -3.51 38.81
N GLY A 41 -7.53 -2.90 37.85
CA GLY A 41 -6.08 -2.71 37.86
C GLY A 41 -5.24 -3.95 37.48
N ILE A 42 -5.84 -5.08 37.15
CA ILE A 42 -5.16 -6.31 36.76
C ILE A 42 -5.38 -6.56 35.28
N ILE A 43 -4.32 -6.38 34.47
CA ILE A 43 -4.37 -6.60 33.02
C ILE A 43 -4.55 -8.10 32.73
N ASN A 44 -5.46 -8.40 31.80
CA ASN A 44 -5.62 -9.73 31.25
C ASN A 44 -4.35 -10.18 30.50
N LYS A 45 -3.66 -11.17 31.05
CA LYS A 45 -2.41 -11.74 30.50
C LYS A 45 -2.63 -13.01 29.67
N THR A 46 -3.85 -13.48 29.55
CA THR A 46 -4.17 -14.75 28.85
C THR A 46 -3.70 -14.75 27.40
N PRO A 47 -3.95 -13.70 26.59
CA PRO A 47 -3.46 -13.67 25.21
C PRO A 47 -1.92 -13.64 25.13
N ALA A 48 -1.26 -12.88 26.02
CA ALA A 48 0.20 -12.82 26.06
C ALA A 48 0.82 -14.17 26.46
N LYS A 49 0.25 -14.86 27.44
CA LYS A 49 0.71 -16.20 27.84
C LYS A 49 0.56 -17.19 26.69
N ALA A 50 -0.56 -17.17 25.98
CA ALA A 50 -0.76 -18.03 24.81
C ALA A 50 0.28 -17.77 23.70
N LEU A 51 0.68 -16.52 23.47
CA LEU A 51 1.78 -16.20 22.56
C LEU A 51 3.12 -16.75 23.06
N ILE A 52 3.44 -16.60 24.33
CA ILE A 52 4.68 -17.14 24.91
C ILE A 52 4.71 -18.66 24.76
N GLU A 53 3.61 -19.35 25.02
CA GLU A 53 3.53 -20.80 24.91
C GLU A 53 3.77 -21.35 23.50
N ARG A 54 3.56 -20.52 22.47
CA ARG A 54 3.85 -20.88 21.06
C ARG A 54 5.34 -21.00 20.77
N PHE A 55 6.21 -20.37 21.55
CA PHE A 55 7.64 -20.24 21.26
C PHE A 55 8.56 -20.59 22.45
N ASN A 56 8.02 -21.05 23.57
CA ASN A 56 8.74 -21.18 24.85
C ASN A 56 9.63 -22.43 24.96
N THR A 57 9.75 -23.24 23.92
CA THR A 57 10.69 -24.37 23.88
C THR A 57 11.49 -24.32 22.57
N MET A 58 12.69 -24.94 22.56
CA MET A 58 13.53 -25.00 21.37
C MET A 58 12.79 -25.64 20.20
N ASP A 59 12.12 -26.78 20.42
CA ASP A 59 11.36 -27.47 19.36
C ASP A 59 10.29 -26.57 18.73
N LYS A 60 9.55 -25.82 19.56
CA LYS A 60 8.53 -24.89 19.06
C LYS A 60 9.15 -23.71 18.30
N ALA A 61 10.25 -23.18 18.79
CA ALA A 61 10.97 -22.10 18.10
C ALA A 61 11.52 -22.58 16.76
N MET A 62 12.13 -23.74 16.71
CA MET A 62 12.65 -24.34 15.47
C MET A 62 11.52 -24.70 14.49
N ALA A 63 10.40 -25.23 14.97
CA ALA A 63 9.23 -25.48 14.13
C ALA A 63 8.63 -24.19 13.55
N ALA A 64 8.63 -23.11 14.31
CA ALA A 64 8.19 -21.80 13.82
C ALA A 64 9.16 -21.23 12.76
N PHE A 65 10.46 -21.43 12.95
CA PHE A 65 11.48 -21.03 12.01
C PHE A 65 11.39 -21.82 10.69
N ALA A 66 11.16 -23.14 10.78
CA ALA A 66 10.93 -23.97 9.60
C ALA A 66 9.70 -23.48 8.80
N LYS A 67 8.58 -23.18 9.47
CA LYS A 67 7.39 -22.61 8.80
C LYS A 67 7.67 -21.26 8.14
N LEU A 68 8.52 -20.44 8.73
CA LEU A 68 8.93 -19.18 8.12
C LEU A 68 9.76 -19.43 6.84
N ASN A 69 10.68 -20.37 6.88
CA ASN A 69 11.45 -20.77 5.69
C ASN A 69 10.53 -21.32 4.60
N ASP A 70 9.61 -22.23 4.93
CA ASP A 70 8.62 -22.77 3.98
C ASP A 70 7.78 -21.65 3.34
N TYR A 71 7.37 -20.66 4.13
CA TYR A 71 6.63 -19.50 3.62
C TYR A 71 7.44 -18.75 2.57
N TRP A 72 8.70 -18.43 2.86
CA TRP A 72 9.56 -17.71 1.93
C TRP A 72 9.88 -18.53 0.68
N GLU A 73 10.21 -19.80 0.82
CA GLU A 73 10.49 -20.69 -0.31
C GLU A 73 9.27 -20.80 -1.24
N ASN A 74 8.08 -21.01 -0.69
CA ASN A 74 6.85 -21.07 -1.48
C ASN A 74 6.51 -19.74 -2.16
N LEU A 75 6.74 -18.61 -1.49
CA LEU A 75 6.51 -17.29 -2.06
C LEU A 75 7.46 -17.02 -3.23
N LEU A 76 8.77 -17.21 -3.01
CA LEU A 76 9.79 -16.91 -4.00
C LEU A 76 9.77 -17.88 -5.20
N ALA A 77 9.31 -19.11 -5.00
CA ALA A 77 9.17 -20.10 -6.08
C ALA A 77 8.11 -19.73 -7.13
N ARG A 78 7.24 -18.75 -6.85
CA ARG A 78 6.24 -18.28 -7.83
C ARG A 78 6.87 -17.53 -9.02
N PHE A 79 8.08 -17.02 -8.83
CA PHE A 79 8.86 -16.39 -9.89
C PHE A 79 10.32 -16.82 -9.75
N ALA A 80 10.79 -17.63 -10.71
CA ALA A 80 12.15 -18.14 -10.69
C ALA A 80 12.81 -17.99 -12.07
N VAL A 81 14.03 -17.49 -12.05
CA VAL A 81 14.92 -17.35 -13.21
C VAL A 81 16.14 -18.25 -12.98
N SER A 82 16.59 -18.93 -14.02
CA SER A 82 17.85 -19.66 -14.03
C SER A 82 18.69 -19.23 -15.21
N SER A 83 19.90 -18.77 -14.95
CA SER A 83 20.84 -18.30 -15.96
C SER A 83 22.24 -18.87 -15.69
N GLU A 84 23.21 -18.54 -16.54
CA GLU A 84 24.62 -18.89 -16.32
C GLU A 84 25.32 -18.01 -15.28
N ASN A 85 24.60 -17.02 -14.71
CA ASN A 85 25.14 -16.05 -13.76
C ASN A 85 24.36 -16.07 -12.43
N GLU A 86 24.94 -16.70 -11.42
CA GLU A 86 24.34 -16.82 -10.09
C GLU A 86 24.00 -15.47 -9.41
N HIS A 87 24.71 -14.39 -9.75
CA HIS A 87 24.41 -13.07 -9.19
C HIS A 87 23.10 -12.51 -9.76
N ILE A 88 22.85 -12.72 -11.06
CA ILE A 88 21.59 -12.34 -11.70
C ILE A 88 20.45 -13.17 -11.10
N ASP A 89 20.65 -14.48 -10.97
CA ASP A 89 19.65 -15.37 -10.40
C ASP A 89 19.29 -14.98 -8.96
N ARG A 90 20.30 -14.69 -8.15
CA ARG A 90 20.09 -14.24 -6.76
C ARG A 90 19.38 -12.90 -6.68
N MET A 91 19.75 -11.94 -7.54
CA MET A 91 19.06 -10.64 -7.59
C MET A 91 17.60 -10.78 -8.02
N ALA A 92 17.33 -11.54 -9.08
CA ALA A 92 15.99 -11.72 -9.62
C ALA A 92 15.09 -12.55 -8.67
N ASN A 93 15.59 -13.68 -8.16
CA ASN A 93 14.78 -14.64 -7.42
C ASN A 93 14.61 -14.29 -5.94
N ILE A 94 15.51 -13.52 -5.34
CA ILE A 94 15.49 -13.23 -3.91
C ILE A 94 15.39 -11.73 -3.65
N TRP A 95 16.44 -10.96 -4.00
CA TRP A 95 16.53 -9.59 -3.52
C TRP A 95 15.49 -8.65 -4.11
N ASN A 96 15.20 -8.74 -5.39
CA ASN A 96 14.18 -7.90 -6.02
C ASN A 96 12.79 -8.24 -5.45
N GLN A 97 12.48 -9.53 -5.27
CA GLN A 97 11.21 -9.96 -4.72
C GLN A 97 11.05 -9.53 -3.26
N TYR A 98 12.10 -9.70 -2.46
CA TYR A 98 12.14 -9.24 -1.07
C TYR A 98 11.96 -7.72 -0.98
N GLN A 99 12.68 -6.94 -1.81
CA GLN A 99 12.56 -5.49 -1.83
C GLN A 99 11.16 -5.03 -2.23
N CYS A 100 10.57 -5.63 -3.27
CA CYS A 100 9.20 -5.31 -3.68
C CYS A 100 8.20 -5.61 -2.56
N MET A 101 8.35 -6.72 -1.84
CA MET A 101 7.49 -7.05 -0.71
C MET A 101 7.64 -6.08 0.45
N VAL A 102 8.87 -5.69 0.80
CA VAL A 102 9.12 -4.69 1.85
C VAL A 102 8.48 -3.37 1.45
N THR A 103 8.71 -2.91 0.22
CA THR A 103 8.12 -1.68 -0.29
C THR A 103 6.59 -1.73 -0.27
N PHE A 104 5.99 -2.82 -0.74
CA PHE A 104 4.55 -3.02 -0.68
C PHE A 104 3.99 -2.95 0.75
N ASN A 105 4.66 -3.59 1.72
CA ASN A 105 4.19 -3.60 3.11
C ASN A 105 4.38 -2.24 3.79
N MET A 106 5.48 -1.58 3.54
CA MET A 106 5.87 -0.33 4.19
C MET A 106 5.35 0.91 3.46
N SER A 107 4.96 0.75 2.19
CA SER A 107 4.49 1.84 1.32
C SER A 107 5.38 3.08 1.38
N ARG A 108 6.69 2.85 1.35
CA ARG A 108 7.75 3.88 1.44
C ARG A 108 7.75 4.69 2.73
N SER A 109 6.96 4.27 3.71
CA SER A 109 7.09 4.72 5.09
C SER A 109 8.26 3.97 5.70
N ALA A 110 9.39 4.63 5.89
CA ALA A 110 10.63 3.95 6.25
C ALA A 110 10.55 3.24 7.60
N SER A 111 9.87 3.79 8.57
CA SER A 111 9.59 3.13 9.83
C SER A 111 8.73 3.99 10.77
N TYR A 112 8.20 3.38 11.82
CA TYR A 112 7.64 4.12 12.95
C TYR A 112 8.65 5.09 13.60
N TYR A 113 9.93 4.78 13.53
CA TYR A 113 11.00 5.60 14.10
C TYR A 113 11.23 6.88 13.30
N GLU A 114 11.11 6.81 11.98
CA GLU A 114 11.31 7.96 11.09
C GLU A 114 10.06 8.83 10.99
N SER A 115 8.91 8.22 10.79
CA SER A 115 7.68 8.92 10.40
C SER A 115 6.63 8.94 11.50
N GLY A 116 6.78 8.14 12.56
CA GLY A 116 5.77 7.96 13.59
C GLY A 116 4.50 7.29 13.05
N THR A 117 3.44 7.33 13.84
CA THR A 117 2.12 6.77 13.50
C THR A 117 1.27 7.72 12.65
N GLY A 118 1.68 8.98 12.48
CA GLY A 118 0.92 10.02 11.81
C GLY A 118 1.03 9.98 10.28
N ARG A 119 2.08 9.39 9.73
CA ARG A 119 2.27 9.35 8.27
C ARG A 119 1.41 8.26 7.64
N GLY A 120 0.68 8.65 6.59
CA GLY A 120 -0.14 7.74 5.81
C GLY A 120 0.64 7.01 4.73
N MET A 121 0.01 5.99 4.14
CA MET A 121 0.45 5.34 2.91
C MET A 121 -0.03 6.16 1.72
N GLY A 122 0.86 6.42 0.76
CA GLY A 122 0.51 7.16 -0.45
C GLY A 122 -0.43 6.37 -1.35
N PHE A 123 -1.42 7.05 -1.93
CA PHE A 123 -2.35 6.46 -2.89
C PHE A 123 -1.61 5.93 -4.13
N ARG A 124 -0.91 6.81 -4.83
CA ARG A 124 -0.12 6.44 -6.01
C ARG A 124 1.02 5.48 -5.68
N ASP A 125 1.69 5.69 -4.54
CA ASP A 125 2.77 4.82 -4.09
C ASP A 125 2.30 3.39 -3.91
N SER A 126 1.17 3.20 -3.23
CA SER A 126 0.58 1.87 -3.02
C SER A 126 0.18 1.19 -4.33
N CYS A 127 -0.36 1.96 -5.29
CA CYS A 127 -0.66 1.46 -6.63
C CYS A 127 0.59 1.03 -7.39
N GLN A 128 1.67 1.83 -7.33
CA GLN A 128 2.94 1.50 -7.98
C GLN A 128 3.63 0.28 -7.36
N ASP A 129 3.67 0.22 -6.04
CA ASP A 129 4.29 -0.89 -5.31
C ASP A 129 3.60 -2.22 -5.62
N LEU A 130 2.28 -2.18 -5.80
CA LEU A 130 1.49 -3.32 -6.23
C LEU A 130 1.92 -3.84 -7.61
N LEU A 131 2.25 -2.96 -8.57
CA LEU A 131 2.67 -3.36 -9.91
C LEU A 131 3.92 -4.25 -9.91
N GLY A 132 4.83 -4.04 -8.97
CA GLY A 132 6.06 -4.83 -8.82
C GLY A 132 5.86 -6.17 -8.11
N PHE A 133 4.69 -6.42 -7.52
CA PHE A 133 4.54 -7.53 -6.59
C PHE A 133 3.23 -8.34 -6.73
N VAL A 134 2.31 -7.91 -7.58
CA VAL A 134 0.99 -8.54 -7.75
C VAL A 134 1.06 -10.03 -8.06
N HIS A 135 2.04 -10.47 -8.84
CA HIS A 135 2.22 -11.88 -9.22
C HIS A 135 2.61 -12.79 -8.05
N LEU A 136 3.21 -12.24 -6.99
CA LEU A 136 3.61 -13.00 -5.81
C LEU A 136 2.50 -13.10 -4.74
N ILE A 137 1.70 -12.03 -4.60
CA ILE A 137 0.69 -11.94 -3.52
C ILE A 137 -0.65 -11.40 -4.04
N PRO A 138 -1.26 -12.05 -5.05
CA PRO A 138 -2.47 -11.52 -5.69
C PRO A 138 -3.62 -11.28 -4.72
N GLU A 139 -3.77 -12.11 -3.69
CA GLU A 139 -4.81 -11.94 -2.67
C GLU A 139 -4.64 -10.62 -1.90
N ARG A 140 -3.42 -10.33 -1.45
CA ARG A 140 -3.10 -9.08 -0.74
C ARG A 140 -3.12 -7.86 -1.66
N ALA A 141 -2.77 -8.06 -2.93
CA ALA A 141 -2.89 -7.03 -3.95
C ALA A 141 -4.36 -6.61 -4.14
N ARG A 142 -5.26 -7.61 -4.19
CA ARG A 142 -6.71 -7.38 -4.25
C ARG A 142 -7.23 -6.58 -3.05
N GLU A 143 -6.87 -6.99 -1.84
CA GLU A 143 -7.22 -6.27 -0.61
C GLU A 143 -6.73 -4.81 -0.65
N ARG A 144 -5.48 -4.60 -1.07
CA ARG A 144 -4.90 -3.25 -1.18
C ARG A 144 -5.63 -2.38 -2.20
N ILE A 145 -6.05 -2.93 -3.34
CA ILE A 145 -6.84 -2.21 -4.34
C ILE A 145 -8.17 -1.72 -3.73
N ILE A 146 -8.86 -2.58 -2.98
CA ILE A 146 -10.11 -2.23 -2.31
C ILE A 146 -9.89 -1.12 -1.26
N ASP A 147 -8.84 -1.25 -0.44
CA ASP A 147 -8.47 -0.23 0.54
C ASP A 147 -8.22 1.13 -0.12
N ILE A 148 -7.44 1.16 -1.19
CA ILE A 148 -7.11 2.39 -1.93
C ILE A 148 -8.35 2.99 -2.57
N ALA A 149 -9.15 2.18 -3.28
CA ALA A 149 -10.37 2.65 -3.95
C ALA A 149 -11.37 3.23 -2.94
N SER A 150 -11.45 2.69 -1.73
CA SER A 150 -12.34 3.22 -0.69
C SER A 150 -12.02 4.66 -0.26
N THR A 151 -10.82 5.14 -0.55
CA THR A 151 -10.39 6.51 -0.25
C THR A 151 -10.63 7.50 -1.39
N GLN A 152 -11.22 7.04 -2.50
CA GLN A 152 -11.61 7.90 -3.60
C GLN A 152 -12.88 8.68 -3.26
N PHE A 153 -12.98 9.91 -3.77
CA PHE A 153 -14.20 10.72 -3.66
C PHE A 153 -15.18 10.46 -4.81
N PRO A 154 -16.48 10.81 -4.62
CA PRO A 154 -17.50 10.58 -5.66
C PRO A 154 -17.24 11.36 -6.98
N ASP A 155 -16.44 12.41 -6.95
CA ASP A 155 -16.05 13.18 -8.14
C ASP A 155 -14.89 12.51 -8.92
N GLY A 156 -14.28 11.47 -8.37
CA GLY A 156 -13.16 10.74 -8.96
C GLY A 156 -11.79 11.16 -8.45
N SER A 157 -11.67 12.26 -7.71
CA SER A 157 -10.43 12.57 -6.97
C SER A 157 -10.20 11.58 -5.84
N ALA A 158 -9.02 11.61 -5.24
CA ALA A 158 -8.70 10.69 -4.14
C ALA A 158 -7.90 11.39 -3.05
N TYR A 159 -7.94 10.85 -1.84
CA TYR A 159 -6.95 11.22 -0.83
C TYR A 159 -5.56 10.82 -1.30
N HIS A 160 -4.62 11.75 -1.21
CA HIS A 160 -3.23 11.46 -1.56
C HIS A 160 -2.58 10.43 -0.63
N GLN A 161 -3.05 10.35 0.61
CA GLN A 161 -2.59 9.39 1.61
C GLN A 161 -3.76 8.84 2.43
N TYR A 162 -3.61 7.62 2.92
CA TYR A 162 -4.53 7.01 3.88
C TYR A 162 -3.78 6.35 5.04
N GLN A 163 -4.45 6.21 6.17
CA GLN A 163 -3.88 5.58 7.36
C GLN A 163 -4.05 4.05 7.29
N PRO A 164 -2.97 3.27 7.32
CA PRO A 164 -3.04 1.83 7.12
C PRO A 164 -3.79 1.08 8.22
N LEU A 165 -3.80 1.61 9.45
CA LEU A 165 -4.49 0.99 10.59
C LEU A 165 -5.99 1.22 10.57
N THR A 166 -6.44 2.41 10.20
CA THR A 166 -7.86 2.79 10.21
C THR A 166 -8.52 2.66 8.85
N LYS A 167 -7.71 2.54 7.78
CA LYS A 167 -8.16 2.54 6.39
C LYS A 167 -8.88 3.83 5.98
N GLN A 168 -8.65 4.91 6.68
CA GLN A 168 -9.26 6.22 6.41
C GLN A 168 -8.29 7.13 5.67
N GLY A 169 -8.84 8.00 4.81
CA GLY A 169 -8.07 9.02 4.13
C GLY A 169 -7.44 10.03 5.11
N ASN A 170 -6.28 10.55 4.77
CA ASN A 170 -5.58 11.55 5.56
C ASN A 170 -6.06 12.96 5.19
N LEU A 171 -6.86 13.56 6.06
CA LEU A 171 -7.44 14.90 5.89
C LEU A 171 -6.39 16.01 5.86
N ASP A 172 -5.27 15.84 6.58
CA ASP A 172 -4.22 16.87 6.66
C ASP A 172 -3.50 17.06 5.32
N VAL A 173 -3.33 15.97 4.57
CA VAL A 173 -2.76 16.01 3.21
C VAL A 173 -3.86 16.32 2.19
N GLY A 174 -5.04 15.74 2.37
CA GLY A 174 -6.20 15.97 1.49
C GLY A 174 -6.06 15.32 0.11
N SER A 175 -6.64 15.97 -0.89
CA SER A 175 -6.71 15.54 -2.29
C SER A 175 -6.12 16.58 -3.25
N GLY A 176 -6.35 16.42 -4.54
CA GLY A 176 -5.98 17.39 -5.57
C GLY A 176 -4.68 17.07 -6.32
N PHE A 177 -4.12 15.90 -6.10
CA PHE A 177 -3.02 15.36 -6.90
C PHE A 177 -3.65 14.64 -8.10
N ASN A 178 -3.63 15.29 -9.27
CA ASN A 178 -4.47 14.85 -10.39
C ASN A 178 -3.96 13.60 -11.11
N ASP A 179 -2.79 13.10 -10.75
CA ASP A 179 -2.31 11.78 -11.21
C ASP A 179 -2.87 10.62 -10.38
N ASP A 180 -3.25 10.84 -9.12
CA ASP A 180 -3.70 9.77 -8.21
C ASP A 180 -4.82 8.90 -8.82
N PRO A 181 -5.90 9.43 -9.39
CA PRO A 181 -6.98 8.61 -9.94
C PRO A 181 -6.54 7.62 -11.03
N LEU A 182 -5.59 8.01 -11.88
CA LEU A 182 -5.10 7.17 -12.97
C LEU A 182 -4.28 5.97 -12.47
N TRP A 183 -3.64 6.10 -11.31
CA TRP A 183 -2.92 5.00 -10.70
C TRP A 183 -3.83 3.86 -10.23
N LEU A 184 -5.08 4.16 -9.85
CA LEU A 184 -6.06 3.11 -9.53
C LEU A 184 -6.38 2.25 -10.76
N ILE A 185 -6.57 2.89 -11.92
CA ILE A 185 -6.77 2.16 -13.19
C ILE A 185 -5.56 1.27 -13.49
N ALA A 186 -4.35 1.80 -13.29
CA ALA A 186 -3.11 1.05 -13.48
C ALA A 186 -3.04 -0.20 -12.61
N ALA A 187 -3.34 -0.05 -11.31
CA ALA A 187 -3.31 -1.14 -10.33
C ALA A 187 -4.33 -2.24 -10.66
N VAL A 188 -5.58 -1.86 -10.92
CA VAL A 188 -6.66 -2.81 -11.26
C VAL A 188 -6.37 -3.53 -12.58
N ALA A 189 -5.93 -2.78 -13.60
CA ALA A 189 -5.59 -3.38 -14.89
C ALA A 189 -4.42 -4.38 -14.78
N ALA A 190 -3.40 -4.06 -13.97
CA ALA A 190 -2.29 -4.97 -13.72
C ALA A 190 -2.73 -6.22 -12.95
N TYR A 191 -3.57 -6.06 -11.92
CA TYR A 191 -4.13 -7.16 -11.16
C TYR A 191 -4.93 -8.12 -12.06
N ILE A 192 -5.87 -7.60 -12.85
CA ILE A 192 -6.68 -8.42 -13.76
C ILE A 192 -5.80 -9.10 -14.82
N LYS A 193 -4.80 -8.40 -15.35
CA LYS A 193 -3.87 -8.96 -16.34
C LYS A 193 -3.09 -10.15 -15.79
N GLU A 194 -2.71 -10.09 -14.52
CA GLU A 194 -1.94 -11.15 -13.86
C GLU A 194 -2.80 -12.32 -13.41
N THR A 195 -3.98 -12.04 -12.86
CA THR A 195 -4.82 -13.04 -12.20
C THR A 195 -5.95 -13.58 -13.05
N GLY A 196 -6.43 -12.80 -14.03
CA GLY A 196 -7.67 -13.09 -14.73
C GLY A 196 -8.94 -12.87 -13.89
N ASP A 197 -8.82 -12.34 -12.68
CA ASP A 197 -9.96 -12.09 -11.77
C ASP A 197 -10.70 -10.81 -12.16
N TYR A 198 -11.68 -10.95 -13.07
CA TYR A 198 -12.61 -9.87 -13.40
C TYR A 198 -13.65 -9.63 -12.30
N GLY A 199 -13.83 -10.58 -11.38
CA GLY A 199 -14.78 -10.46 -10.28
C GLY A 199 -14.46 -9.29 -9.35
N ILE A 200 -13.21 -8.82 -9.32
CA ILE A 200 -12.83 -7.61 -8.56
C ILE A 200 -13.64 -6.37 -8.99
N LEU A 201 -14.05 -6.28 -10.26
CA LEU A 201 -14.79 -5.13 -10.79
C LEU A 201 -16.19 -4.99 -10.19
N GLU A 202 -16.77 -6.08 -9.68
CA GLU A 202 -18.09 -6.13 -9.06
C GLU A 202 -18.06 -5.89 -7.53
N GLU A 203 -16.86 -5.82 -6.94
CA GLU A 203 -16.70 -5.58 -5.51
C GLU A 203 -17.31 -4.25 -5.11
N GLN A 204 -18.10 -4.29 -4.04
CA GLN A 204 -18.77 -3.11 -3.51
C GLN A 204 -17.83 -2.30 -2.64
N VAL A 205 -17.38 -1.17 -3.15
CA VAL A 205 -16.40 -0.30 -2.50
C VAL A 205 -17.04 1.06 -2.19
N PRO A 206 -16.93 1.56 -0.95
CA PRO A 206 -17.48 2.87 -0.61
C PRO A 206 -16.61 4.01 -1.15
N PHE A 207 -17.22 5.14 -1.47
CA PHE A 207 -16.50 6.41 -1.63
C PHE A 207 -16.21 7.06 -0.27
N ASP A 208 -15.03 7.67 -0.13
CA ASP A 208 -14.60 8.42 1.06
C ASP A 208 -14.79 7.63 2.36
N CYS A 209 -14.61 6.31 2.29
CA CYS A 209 -14.82 5.36 3.40
C CYS A 209 -16.22 5.46 4.06
N LYS A 210 -17.19 6.09 3.40
CA LYS A 210 -18.52 6.35 3.98
C LYS A 210 -19.45 5.15 3.82
N LYS A 211 -20.04 4.72 4.91
CA LYS A 211 -21.08 3.68 4.88
C LYS A 211 -22.27 4.11 4.00
N GLY A 212 -22.72 3.21 3.14
CA GLY A 212 -23.88 3.45 2.27
C GLY A 212 -23.57 4.11 0.93
N SER A 213 -22.30 4.43 0.65
CA SER A 213 -21.85 4.96 -0.64
C SER A 213 -21.20 3.88 -1.54
N ALA A 214 -21.28 2.60 -1.16
CA ALA A 214 -20.65 1.53 -1.88
C ALA A 214 -21.25 1.32 -3.27
N VAL A 215 -20.37 1.23 -4.25
CA VAL A 215 -20.68 0.95 -5.66
C VAL A 215 -19.67 -0.09 -6.18
N PRO A 216 -19.92 -0.72 -7.34
CA PRO A 216 -18.93 -1.61 -7.95
C PRO A 216 -17.60 -0.88 -8.18
N LEU A 217 -16.49 -1.59 -7.98
CA LEU A 217 -15.14 -1.03 -8.24
C LEU A 217 -15.00 -0.49 -9.67
N PHE A 218 -15.74 -1.06 -10.63
CA PHE A 218 -15.76 -0.54 -12.00
C PHE A 218 -16.18 0.93 -12.05
N GLU A 219 -17.14 1.36 -11.22
CA GLU A 219 -17.56 2.76 -11.16
C GLU A 219 -16.45 3.68 -10.62
N HIS A 220 -15.62 3.17 -9.71
CA HIS A 220 -14.43 3.90 -9.26
C HIS A 220 -13.45 4.15 -10.40
N LEU A 221 -13.25 3.19 -11.30
CA LEU A 221 -12.41 3.35 -12.49
C LEU A 221 -13.02 4.35 -13.47
N ASP A 222 -14.33 4.29 -13.66
CA ASP A 222 -15.09 5.24 -14.49
C ASP A 222 -14.89 6.66 -13.97
N LYS A 223 -15.08 6.88 -12.67
CA LYS A 223 -14.84 8.17 -12.02
C LYS A 223 -13.39 8.65 -12.17
N SER A 224 -12.43 7.74 -12.02
CA SER A 224 -11.00 8.05 -12.22
C SER A 224 -10.71 8.55 -13.63
N PHE A 225 -11.27 7.89 -14.63
CA PHE A 225 -11.09 8.28 -16.03
C PHE A 225 -11.73 9.64 -16.32
N HIS A 226 -13.00 9.81 -15.93
CA HIS A 226 -13.76 11.04 -16.20
C HIS A 226 -13.23 12.25 -15.41
N TYR A 227 -12.65 12.03 -14.23
CA TYR A 227 -11.99 13.11 -13.49
C TYR A 227 -10.91 13.78 -14.34
N THR A 228 -10.04 13.00 -14.99
CA THR A 228 -9.00 13.56 -15.86
C THR A 228 -9.59 14.28 -17.06
N VAL A 229 -10.65 13.73 -17.68
CA VAL A 229 -11.31 14.35 -18.85
C VAL A 229 -11.97 15.69 -18.52
N THR A 230 -12.46 15.86 -17.32
CA THR A 230 -13.14 17.08 -16.87
C THR A 230 -12.20 18.15 -16.29
N HIS A 231 -10.94 17.81 -16.06
CA HIS A 231 -9.93 18.70 -15.50
C HIS A 231 -8.83 19.00 -16.53
N LEU A 232 -9.21 19.75 -17.57
CA LEU A 232 -8.32 20.13 -18.65
C LEU A 232 -7.98 21.62 -18.59
N GLY A 233 -6.74 21.94 -18.92
CA GLY A 233 -6.25 23.31 -19.01
C GLY A 233 -6.43 23.95 -20.41
N PRO A 234 -5.80 25.09 -20.64
CA PRO A 234 -5.98 25.88 -21.86
C PRO A 234 -5.62 25.15 -23.17
N HIS A 235 -4.65 24.26 -23.14
CA HIS A 235 -4.22 23.45 -24.30
C HIS A 235 -4.92 22.08 -24.37
N LYS A 236 -5.94 21.88 -23.52
CA LYS A 236 -6.68 20.60 -23.41
C LYS A 236 -5.82 19.43 -22.94
N LEU A 237 -4.76 19.71 -22.22
CA LEU A 237 -4.00 18.74 -21.47
C LEU A 237 -4.53 18.68 -20.03
N PRO A 238 -4.36 17.56 -19.32
CA PRO A 238 -4.79 17.47 -17.93
C PRO A 238 -4.12 18.51 -17.04
N LEU A 239 -4.91 19.17 -16.20
CA LEU A 239 -4.39 20.04 -15.16
C LEU A 239 -3.58 19.24 -14.14
N ILE A 240 -2.49 19.83 -13.66
CA ILE A 240 -1.63 19.18 -12.68
C ILE A 240 -2.29 19.05 -11.31
N GLY A 241 -3.26 19.94 -11.02
CA GLY A 241 -3.80 20.07 -9.68
C GLY A 241 -2.77 20.61 -8.71
N ARG A 242 -2.70 20.03 -7.54
CA ARG A 242 -1.73 20.38 -6.50
C ARG A 242 -0.30 19.95 -6.86
N ALA A 243 -0.16 18.78 -7.41
CA ALA A 243 1.07 18.26 -8.01
C ALA A 243 0.75 16.97 -8.79
N ASP A 244 1.69 16.53 -9.61
CA ASP A 244 1.75 15.18 -10.15
C ASP A 244 2.88 14.37 -9.46
N TRP A 245 3.29 13.26 -10.07
CA TRP A 245 4.35 12.39 -9.56
C TRP A 245 5.68 13.13 -9.28
N ASN A 246 5.89 14.30 -9.89
CA ASN A 246 7.09 15.11 -9.67
C ASN A 246 7.03 15.96 -8.38
N ASP A 247 5.96 15.88 -7.59
CA ASP A 247 5.85 16.52 -6.28
C ASP A 247 6.29 17.99 -6.25
N CYS A 248 5.62 18.82 -7.04
CA CYS A 248 5.86 20.25 -7.01
C CYS A 248 7.20 20.73 -7.58
N LEU A 249 7.93 19.92 -8.30
CA LEU A 249 9.09 20.38 -9.05
C LEU A 249 8.69 21.38 -10.15
N ASN A 250 7.43 21.48 -10.46
CA ASN A 250 6.88 22.32 -11.51
C ASN A 250 6.56 23.74 -11.09
N LEU A 251 6.58 24.10 -9.88
CA LEU A 251 6.57 25.45 -9.27
C LEU A 251 5.37 26.36 -9.56
N ASN A 252 4.59 26.18 -10.61
CA ASN A 252 3.46 27.06 -10.97
C ASN A 252 2.10 26.36 -11.05
N CYS A 253 1.94 25.27 -10.31
CA CYS A 253 0.70 24.49 -10.28
C CYS A 253 -0.53 25.29 -9.80
N PHE A 254 -0.34 26.38 -9.08
CA PHE A 254 -1.40 27.26 -8.58
C PHE A 254 -1.55 28.55 -9.37
N SER A 255 -0.74 28.77 -10.39
CA SER A 255 -0.81 29.96 -11.20
C SER A 255 -2.10 30.04 -11.99
N SER A 256 -2.64 31.26 -12.12
CA SER A 256 -3.69 31.61 -13.09
C SER A 256 -3.12 32.11 -14.41
N GLU A 257 -1.83 32.43 -14.47
CA GLU A 257 -1.16 32.97 -15.62
C GLU A 257 0.00 32.10 -16.08
N PRO A 258 0.13 31.77 -17.36
CA PRO A 258 1.27 31.04 -17.87
C PRO A 258 2.59 31.76 -17.60
N GLY A 259 3.58 31.03 -17.13
CA GLY A 259 4.91 31.57 -16.85
C GLY A 259 5.13 32.12 -15.44
N GLU A 260 4.11 32.19 -14.61
CA GLU A 260 4.29 32.46 -13.18
C GLU A 260 4.93 31.27 -12.48
N SER A 261 5.78 31.59 -11.52
CA SER A 261 6.42 30.58 -10.66
C SER A 261 5.96 30.76 -9.22
N PHE A 262 5.29 29.74 -8.66
CA PHE A 262 4.75 29.78 -7.31
C PHE A 262 5.33 28.68 -6.42
N GLN A 263 5.39 29.00 -5.14
CA GLN A 263 5.57 28.02 -4.08
C GLN A 263 4.27 27.22 -3.89
N THR A 264 4.41 26.00 -3.39
CA THR A 264 3.32 25.03 -3.26
C THR A 264 2.43 25.23 -2.04
N THR A 265 2.41 26.40 -1.45
CA THR A 265 1.63 26.75 -0.26
C THR A 265 0.29 27.45 -0.56
N GLY A 266 -0.06 27.56 -1.83
CA GLY A 266 -1.30 28.18 -2.28
C GLY A 266 -2.51 27.23 -2.31
N PRO A 267 -3.57 27.63 -3.05
CA PRO A 267 -4.75 26.77 -3.26
C PRO A 267 -4.37 25.47 -3.95
N SER A 268 -5.21 24.44 -3.78
CA SER A 268 -4.93 23.07 -4.30
C SER A 268 -5.15 22.89 -5.79
N GLU A 269 -5.65 23.92 -6.50
CA GLU A 269 -5.93 23.86 -7.94
C GLU A 269 -5.54 25.16 -8.63
N GLY A 270 -4.93 25.02 -9.80
CA GLY A 270 -4.66 26.11 -10.73
C GLY A 270 -5.29 25.82 -12.09
N PRO A 271 -5.88 26.84 -12.77
CA PRO A 271 -6.65 26.63 -14.00
C PRO A 271 -5.79 26.51 -15.26
N VAL A 272 -4.48 26.72 -15.19
CA VAL A 272 -3.60 26.85 -16.38
C VAL A 272 -2.40 25.91 -16.36
N ALA A 273 -2.00 25.39 -15.19
CA ALA A 273 -0.83 24.51 -15.11
C ALA A 273 -1.19 23.08 -15.54
N GLU A 274 -0.73 22.70 -16.71
CA GLU A 274 -0.98 21.40 -17.34
C GLU A 274 0.20 20.45 -17.16
N SER A 275 -0.08 19.15 -17.02
CA SER A 275 0.92 18.11 -16.87
C SER A 275 0.99 17.22 -18.11
N VAL A 276 2.13 17.24 -18.79
CA VAL A 276 2.45 16.31 -19.88
C VAL A 276 2.62 14.88 -19.34
N PHE A 277 3.08 14.75 -18.09
CA PHE A 277 3.18 13.46 -17.42
C PHE A 277 1.80 12.80 -17.23
N ILE A 278 0.82 13.55 -16.68
CA ILE A 278 -0.56 13.07 -16.53
C ILE A 278 -1.18 12.76 -17.89
N ALA A 279 -0.90 13.57 -18.91
CA ALA A 279 -1.38 13.32 -20.27
C ALA A 279 -0.85 11.98 -20.82
N ALA A 280 0.42 11.68 -20.62
CA ALA A 280 1.01 10.41 -21.01
C ALA A 280 0.42 9.22 -20.22
N MET A 281 0.19 9.40 -18.92
CA MET A 281 -0.52 8.43 -18.08
C MET A 281 -1.94 8.19 -18.58
N PHE A 282 -2.66 9.26 -18.90
CA PHE A 282 -4.03 9.17 -19.40
C PHE A 282 -4.11 8.35 -20.70
N VAL A 283 -3.20 8.59 -21.65
CA VAL A 283 -3.13 7.78 -22.87
C VAL A 283 -2.87 6.30 -22.54
N LYS A 284 -1.91 6.01 -21.66
CA LYS A 284 -1.55 4.64 -21.29
C LYS A 284 -2.68 3.92 -20.54
N TYR A 285 -3.18 4.52 -19.48
CA TYR A 285 -4.14 3.89 -18.58
C TYR A 285 -5.59 4.06 -19.07
N GLY A 286 -5.89 5.10 -19.84
CA GLY A 286 -7.15 5.23 -20.59
C GLY A 286 -7.32 4.11 -21.61
N ASN A 287 -6.26 3.72 -22.31
CA ASN A 287 -6.31 2.54 -23.18
C ASN A 287 -6.56 1.25 -22.40
N ALA A 288 -6.00 1.12 -21.20
CA ALA A 288 -6.29 -0.01 -20.31
C ALA A 288 -7.75 -0.02 -19.85
N TYR A 289 -8.28 1.13 -19.44
CA TYR A 289 -9.68 1.31 -19.09
C TYR A 289 -10.62 0.97 -20.25
N ALA A 290 -10.38 1.53 -21.45
CA ALA A 290 -11.15 1.21 -22.65
C ALA A 290 -11.13 -0.29 -23.00
N LYS A 291 -10.02 -0.97 -22.72
CA LYS A 291 -9.96 -2.43 -22.86
C LYS A 291 -10.84 -3.14 -21.83
N LEU A 292 -10.84 -2.72 -20.59
CA LEU A 292 -11.72 -3.26 -19.56
C LEU A 292 -13.19 -3.04 -19.94
N CYS A 293 -13.56 -1.85 -20.40
CA CYS A 293 -14.92 -1.55 -20.88
C CYS A 293 -15.37 -2.52 -21.99
N ARG A 294 -14.51 -2.78 -22.98
CA ARG A 294 -14.81 -3.78 -24.02
C ARG A 294 -15.01 -5.17 -23.48
N LEU A 295 -14.18 -5.60 -22.55
CA LEU A 295 -14.24 -6.95 -21.96
C LEU A 295 -15.45 -7.14 -21.03
N THR A 296 -15.94 -6.07 -20.41
CA THR A 296 -17.14 -6.09 -19.55
C THR A 296 -18.44 -5.76 -20.30
N GLY A 297 -18.36 -5.50 -21.60
CA GLY A 297 -19.54 -5.19 -22.43
C GLY A 297 -19.97 -3.72 -22.40
N ASN A 298 -19.25 -2.84 -21.71
CA ASN A 298 -19.50 -1.39 -21.65
C ASN A 298 -18.90 -0.68 -22.88
N THR A 299 -19.38 -1.05 -24.07
CA THR A 299 -18.79 -0.61 -25.35
C THR A 299 -18.96 0.89 -25.63
N SER A 300 -19.96 1.54 -25.06
CA SER A 300 -20.16 2.99 -25.18
C SER A 300 -19.00 3.79 -24.58
N GLU A 301 -18.46 3.32 -23.48
CA GLU A 301 -17.33 3.95 -22.78
C GLU A 301 -15.96 3.57 -23.41
N ALA A 302 -15.96 2.61 -24.30
CA ALA A 302 -14.71 2.09 -24.91
C ALA A 302 -14.34 2.80 -26.23
N THR A 303 -15.16 3.75 -26.69
CA THR A 303 -14.96 4.53 -27.93
C THR A 303 -14.54 5.94 -27.64
#